data_26fa8346c97e8604239c08f3f13a364f
#
_entry.id   26fa8346c97e8604239c08f3f13a364f
#
_cell.length_a   1.000
_cell.length_b   1.000
_cell.length_c   1.000
_cell.angle_alpha   90.00
_cell.angle_beta   90.00
_cell.angle_gamma   90.00
#
_symmetry.space_group_name_H-M   'P 1'
#
loop_
_entity.id
_entity.type
_entity.pdbx_description
1 polymer ?
#
loop_
_entity_poly.entity_id
_entity_poly.type
_entity_poly.pdbx_seq_one_letter_code
_entity_poly.pdbx_strand_id
1 'polypeptide(L)'
;ARDDAKSAEKKAKQRLKAFLLRHGIRYSGRSQWSAAHMKWLADIAMDHPAQQIALQEYIDTLKESMDRVSRLTEQIRELVPSWSKASVVQALQCLRGISLIYASIIVSEIGDFRRFAHPKDLMIYLGLIPSENTSGENVNRGGITKTGNHFVRKALTEAAWAYRMPARVSSLLHKRQEGSPQAVREISWKAQVRLCSRYKKFIAKGKVKQVTVTAVARELVGFIWAAAMEVVPEAN
;
A
#
# COMPACT_ATOMS: atom_id res chain seq x y z
N ALA A 1 -5.33 14.36 2.17
CA ALA A 1 -6.44 14.25 3.14
C ALA A 1 -6.59 12.83 3.71
N ARG A 2 -6.70 11.75 2.85
CA ARG A 2 -6.88 10.40 3.38
C ARG A 2 -5.64 9.84 4.10
N ASP A 3 -4.44 10.11 3.61
CA ASP A 3 -3.19 9.68 4.29
C ASP A 3 -3.00 10.42 5.62
N ASP A 4 -3.39 11.70 5.67
CA ASP A 4 -3.40 12.48 6.91
C ASP A 4 -4.41 11.91 7.92
N ALA A 5 -5.62 11.55 7.47
CA ALA A 5 -6.60 10.89 8.30
C ALA A 5 -6.09 9.54 8.83
N LYS A 6 -5.39 8.76 7.99
CA LYS A 6 -4.76 7.50 8.41
C LYS A 6 -3.63 7.70 9.41
N SER A 7 -2.87 8.78 9.27
CA SER A 7 -1.85 9.19 10.24
C SER A 7 -2.48 9.62 11.57
N ALA A 8 -3.58 10.36 11.54
CA ALA A 8 -4.34 10.75 12.73
C ALA A 8 -4.89 9.51 13.47
N GLU A 9 -5.52 8.58 12.75
CA GLU A 9 -5.99 7.31 13.30
C GLU A 9 -4.86 6.52 14.00
N LYS A 10 -3.69 6.44 13.35
CA LYS A 10 -2.52 5.78 13.95
C LYS A 10 -2.09 6.46 15.25
N LYS A 11 -2.04 7.79 15.28
CA LYS A 11 -1.69 8.57 16.49
C LYS A 11 -2.73 8.37 17.59
N ALA A 12 -4.04 8.38 17.26
CA ALA A 12 -5.11 8.13 18.22
C ALA A 12 -4.98 6.74 18.86
N LYS A 13 -4.73 5.70 18.04
CA LYS A 13 -4.46 4.34 18.53
C LYS A 13 -3.26 4.26 19.48
N GLN A 14 -2.18 4.96 19.15
CA GLN A 14 -0.97 4.99 19.98
C GLN A 14 -1.23 5.70 21.32
N ARG A 15 -1.94 6.84 21.32
CA ARG A 15 -2.28 7.60 22.54
C ARG A 15 -3.17 6.81 23.47
N LEU A 16 -4.26 6.22 22.95
CA LEU A 16 -5.15 5.37 23.74
C LEU A 16 -4.41 4.18 24.34
N LYS A 17 -3.59 3.49 23.55
CA LYS A 17 -2.77 2.37 24.04
C LYS A 17 -1.79 2.80 25.13
N ALA A 18 -1.14 3.95 24.98
CA ALA A 18 -0.23 4.48 26.00
C ALA A 18 -0.96 4.88 27.28
N PHE A 19 -2.17 5.44 27.17
CA PHE A 19 -3.03 5.74 28.31
C PHE A 19 -3.39 4.46 29.09
N LEU A 20 -3.92 3.45 28.42
CA LEU A 20 -4.28 2.18 29.04
C LEU A 20 -3.07 1.52 29.73
N LEU A 21 -1.90 1.54 29.08
CA LEU A 21 -0.68 0.95 29.61
C LEU A 21 -0.23 1.62 30.90
N ARG A 22 -0.36 2.95 31.02
CA ARG A 22 -0.05 3.69 32.26
C ARG A 22 -0.94 3.30 33.43
N HIS A 23 -2.16 2.87 33.14
CA HIS A 23 -3.11 2.37 34.15
C HIS A 23 -3.06 0.85 34.35
N GLY A 24 -2.04 0.17 33.80
CA GLY A 24 -1.89 -1.28 33.93
C GLY A 24 -2.90 -2.10 33.13
N ILE A 25 -3.75 -1.46 32.31
CA ILE A 25 -4.85 -2.09 31.57
C ILE A 25 -4.32 -2.65 30.26
N ARG A 26 -4.49 -3.96 30.04
CA ARG A 26 -4.03 -4.66 28.84
C ARG A 26 -5.13 -5.52 28.25
N TYR A 27 -5.33 -5.40 26.94
CA TYR A 27 -6.23 -6.27 26.21
C TYR A 27 -5.57 -7.63 25.97
N SER A 28 -6.20 -8.69 26.41
CA SER A 28 -5.72 -10.08 26.26
C SER A 28 -6.23 -10.79 25.01
N GLY A 29 -7.14 -10.15 24.25
CA GLY A 29 -7.72 -10.75 23.05
C GLY A 29 -6.77 -10.81 21.85
N ARG A 30 -7.14 -11.64 20.87
CA ARG A 30 -6.30 -12.00 19.73
C ARG A 30 -5.99 -10.82 18.78
N SER A 31 -6.95 -9.92 18.56
CA SER A 31 -6.84 -8.83 17.56
C SER A 31 -7.22 -7.49 18.15
N GLN A 32 -6.27 -6.54 18.16
CA GLN A 32 -6.55 -5.16 18.53
C GLN A 32 -7.37 -4.46 17.41
N TRP A 33 -8.18 -3.48 17.79
CA TRP A 33 -9.01 -2.63 16.91
C TRP A 33 -10.08 -3.40 16.13
N SER A 34 -10.44 -4.60 16.58
CA SER A 34 -11.59 -5.38 16.13
C SER A 34 -12.87 -4.94 16.89
N ALA A 35 -14.04 -5.36 16.43
CA ALA A 35 -15.30 -5.11 17.12
C ALA A 35 -15.25 -5.58 18.59
N ALA A 36 -14.65 -6.75 18.84
CA ALA A 36 -14.46 -7.28 20.20
C ALA A 36 -13.56 -6.38 21.05
N HIS A 37 -12.47 -5.84 20.48
CA HIS A 37 -11.62 -4.88 21.19
C HIS A 37 -12.35 -3.56 21.46
N MET A 38 -13.12 -3.05 20.50
CA MET A 38 -13.90 -1.81 20.70
C MET A 38 -14.98 -1.98 21.76
N LYS A 39 -15.62 -3.15 21.84
CA LYS A 39 -16.55 -3.47 22.92
C LYS A 39 -15.85 -3.50 24.26
N TRP A 40 -14.73 -4.21 24.35
CA TRP A 40 -13.92 -4.25 25.58
C TRP A 40 -13.48 -2.86 26.04
N LEU A 41 -13.08 -1.97 25.11
CA LEU A 41 -12.74 -0.58 25.46
C LEU A 41 -13.92 0.19 26.06
N ALA A 42 -15.14 -0.06 25.59
CA ALA A 42 -16.35 0.58 26.09
C ALA A 42 -16.77 0.07 27.48
N ASP A 43 -16.37 -1.17 27.82
CA ASP A 43 -16.69 -1.82 29.10
C ASP A 43 -15.67 -1.47 30.20
N ILE A 44 -14.58 -0.71 29.90
CA ILE A 44 -13.58 -0.33 30.91
C ILE A 44 -14.16 0.74 31.84
N ALA A 45 -14.12 0.44 33.13
CA ALA A 45 -14.39 1.41 34.22
C ALA A 45 -13.07 1.83 34.84
N MET A 46 -12.90 3.13 35.08
CA MET A 46 -11.74 3.70 35.75
C MET A 46 -12.13 4.05 37.20
N ASP A 47 -11.19 3.96 38.11
CA ASP A 47 -11.45 4.23 39.56
C ASP A 47 -11.78 5.71 39.84
N HIS A 48 -11.24 6.63 39.02
CA HIS A 48 -11.44 8.06 39.20
C HIS A 48 -12.21 8.69 38.05
N PRO A 49 -13.23 9.54 38.30
CA PRO A 49 -14.04 10.16 37.27
C PRO A 49 -13.25 10.92 36.19
N ALA A 50 -12.18 11.64 36.56
CA ALA A 50 -11.32 12.33 35.62
C ALA A 50 -10.58 11.38 34.69
N GLN A 51 -10.20 10.18 35.14
CA GLN A 51 -9.59 9.15 34.29
C GLN A 51 -10.61 8.55 33.32
N GLN A 52 -11.85 8.37 33.81
CA GLN A 52 -12.95 7.90 32.96
C GLN A 52 -13.26 8.89 31.82
N ILE A 53 -13.30 10.20 32.13
CA ILE A 53 -13.45 11.25 31.12
C ILE A 53 -12.30 11.20 30.11
N ALA A 54 -11.06 11.13 30.58
CA ALA A 54 -9.90 11.05 29.69
C ALA A 54 -9.90 9.80 28.80
N LEU A 55 -10.30 8.63 29.35
CA LEU A 55 -10.47 7.40 28.59
C LEU A 55 -11.51 7.58 27.49
N GLN A 56 -12.66 8.14 27.81
CA GLN A 56 -13.75 8.36 26.86
C GLN A 56 -13.31 9.28 25.72
N GLU A 57 -12.64 10.38 26.01
CA GLU A 57 -12.09 11.31 25.01
C GLU A 57 -11.10 10.63 24.05
N TYR A 58 -10.23 9.75 24.56
CA TYR A 58 -9.33 8.97 23.70
C TYR A 58 -10.08 7.97 22.81
N ILE A 59 -11.15 7.35 23.31
CA ILE A 59 -11.98 6.41 22.56
C ILE A 59 -12.73 7.18 21.46
N ASP A 60 -13.31 8.34 21.77
CA ASP A 60 -14.08 9.12 20.82
C ASP A 60 -13.18 9.73 19.73
N THR A 61 -12.02 10.28 20.08
CA THR A 61 -10.99 10.70 19.12
C THR A 61 -10.59 9.56 18.17
N LEU A 62 -10.48 8.34 18.68
CA LEU A 62 -10.19 7.18 17.84
C LEU A 62 -11.33 6.85 16.89
N LYS A 63 -12.59 6.81 17.36
CA LYS A 63 -13.79 6.55 16.54
C LYS A 63 -13.90 7.58 15.42
N GLU A 64 -13.82 8.87 15.72
CA GLU A 64 -13.85 9.96 14.76
C GLU A 64 -12.76 9.82 13.68
N SER A 65 -11.55 9.47 14.10
CA SER A 65 -10.43 9.24 13.16
C SER A 65 -10.69 8.04 12.25
N MET A 66 -11.26 6.96 12.75
CA MET A 66 -11.63 5.77 11.98
C MET A 66 -12.75 6.09 10.99
N ASP A 67 -13.78 6.80 11.42
CA ASP A 67 -14.92 7.20 10.59
C ASP A 67 -14.48 8.15 9.46
N ARG A 68 -13.55 9.07 9.75
CA ARG A 68 -12.98 9.95 8.75
C ARG A 68 -12.21 9.15 7.67
N VAL A 69 -11.41 8.15 8.05
CA VAL A 69 -10.72 7.27 7.09
C VAL A 69 -11.71 6.48 6.25
N SER A 70 -12.77 5.94 6.87
CA SER A 70 -13.82 5.18 6.19
C SER A 70 -14.54 6.07 5.18
N ARG A 71 -15.03 7.23 5.58
CA ARG A 71 -15.72 8.19 4.72
C ARG A 71 -14.88 8.61 3.52
N LEU A 72 -13.62 9.01 3.74
CA LEU A 72 -12.71 9.39 2.64
C LEU A 72 -12.40 8.22 1.71
N THR A 73 -12.36 7.00 2.22
CA THR A 73 -12.16 5.79 1.41
C THR A 73 -13.38 5.52 0.53
N GLU A 74 -14.59 5.71 1.06
CA GLU A 74 -15.83 5.54 0.30
C GLU A 74 -15.96 6.59 -0.80
N GLN A 75 -15.71 7.86 -0.48
CA GLN A 75 -15.68 8.94 -1.48
C GLN A 75 -14.73 8.65 -2.65
N ILE A 76 -13.55 8.08 -2.38
CA ILE A 76 -12.64 7.64 -3.46
C ILE A 76 -13.29 6.52 -4.29
N ARG A 77 -13.97 5.56 -3.66
CA ARG A 77 -14.64 4.45 -4.36
C ARG A 77 -15.76 4.96 -5.27
N GLU A 78 -16.52 5.94 -4.81
CA GLU A 78 -17.61 6.55 -5.58
C GLU A 78 -17.11 7.42 -6.74
N LEU A 79 -16.00 8.15 -6.54
CA LEU A 79 -15.48 9.07 -7.55
C LEU A 79 -14.65 8.40 -8.65
N VAL A 80 -13.93 7.32 -8.33
CA VAL A 80 -13.03 6.67 -9.31
C VAL A 80 -13.73 6.23 -10.59
N PRO A 81 -14.96 5.66 -10.58
CA PRO A 81 -15.63 5.24 -11.82
C PRO A 81 -15.89 6.38 -12.82
N SER A 82 -16.08 7.61 -12.35
CA SER A 82 -16.29 8.80 -13.19
C SER A 82 -15.00 9.51 -13.59
N TRP A 83 -13.85 9.07 -13.09
CA TRP A 83 -12.57 9.69 -13.39
C TRP A 83 -12.05 9.28 -14.78
N SER A 84 -11.53 10.22 -15.55
CA SER A 84 -10.92 9.95 -16.87
C SER A 84 -9.79 8.91 -16.87
N LYS A 85 -9.24 8.59 -15.70
CA LYS A 85 -8.23 7.56 -15.48
C LYS A 85 -8.79 6.25 -14.88
N ALA A 86 -10.11 6.08 -14.85
CA ALA A 86 -10.76 4.90 -14.24
C ALA A 86 -10.26 3.58 -14.86
N SER A 87 -10.07 3.52 -16.17
CA SER A 87 -9.54 2.33 -16.88
C SER A 87 -8.15 1.94 -16.37
N VAL A 88 -7.27 2.92 -16.16
CA VAL A 88 -5.92 2.69 -15.63
C VAL A 88 -5.99 2.21 -14.18
N VAL A 89 -6.82 2.85 -13.35
CA VAL A 89 -7.02 2.41 -11.96
C VAL A 89 -7.51 0.96 -11.91
N GLN A 90 -8.46 0.58 -12.78
CA GLN A 90 -8.98 -0.78 -12.87
C GLN A 90 -7.89 -1.77 -13.31
N ALA A 91 -7.10 -1.44 -14.34
CA ALA A 91 -6.00 -2.28 -14.79
C ALA A 91 -4.96 -2.53 -13.69
N LEU A 92 -4.60 -1.50 -12.93
CA LEU A 92 -3.66 -1.64 -11.82
C LEU A 92 -4.21 -2.50 -10.68
N GLN A 93 -5.51 -2.48 -10.41
CA GLN A 93 -6.14 -3.33 -9.40
C GLN A 93 -6.10 -4.83 -9.76
N CYS A 94 -5.89 -5.17 -11.03
CA CYS A 94 -5.66 -6.55 -11.47
C CYS A 94 -4.33 -7.12 -10.95
N LEU A 95 -3.38 -6.26 -10.61
CA LEU A 95 -2.10 -6.68 -10.05
C LEU A 95 -2.25 -7.03 -8.57
N ARG A 96 -1.66 -8.17 -8.17
CA ARG A 96 -1.69 -8.62 -6.79
C ARG A 96 -1.05 -7.59 -5.86
N GLY A 97 -1.71 -7.31 -4.73
CA GLY A 97 -1.25 -6.36 -3.72
C GLY A 97 -1.68 -4.91 -3.98
N ILE A 98 -2.19 -4.59 -5.18
CA ILE A 98 -2.67 -3.24 -5.51
C ILE A 98 -4.18 -3.18 -5.28
N SER A 99 -4.59 -2.46 -4.23
CA SER A 99 -5.99 -2.15 -3.94
C SER A 99 -6.44 -0.88 -4.68
N LEU A 100 -7.74 -0.59 -4.66
CA LEU A 100 -8.28 0.66 -5.19
C LEU A 100 -7.50 1.88 -4.71
N ILE A 101 -7.23 1.96 -3.42
CA ILE A 101 -6.50 3.10 -2.83
C ILE A 101 -5.07 3.20 -3.36
N TYR A 102 -4.35 2.09 -3.44
CA TYR A 102 -2.99 2.12 -3.98
C TYR A 102 -2.99 2.42 -5.49
N ALA A 103 -3.92 1.87 -6.25
CA ALA A 103 -4.09 2.21 -7.66
C ALA A 103 -4.38 3.70 -7.85
N SER A 104 -5.32 4.26 -7.07
CA SER A 104 -5.65 5.69 -7.13
C SER A 104 -4.45 6.58 -6.77
N ILE A 105 -3.67 6.25 -5.73
CA ILE A 105 -2.44 6.97 -5.38
C ILE A 105 -1.45 6.91 -6.55
N ILE A 106 -1.19 5.73 -7.09
CA ILE A 106 -0.22 5.53 -8.17
C ILE A 106 -0.64 6.35 -9.39
N VAL A 107 -1.90 6.27 -9.79
CA VAL A 107 -2.41 6.95 -10.99
C VAL A 107 -2.48 8.46 -10.81
N SER A 108 -2.89 8.96 -9.62
CA SER A 108 -2.96 10.40 -9.37
C SER A 108 -1.59 11.07 -9.33
N GLU A 109 -0.58 10.39 -8.80
CA GLU A 109 0.76 10.95 -8.65
C GLU A 109 1.64 10.79 -9.90
N ILE A 110 1.39 9.76 -10.72
CA ILE A 110 2.12 9.54 -11.98
C ILE A 110 1.48 10.35 -13.12
N GLY A 111 0.14 10.43 -13.15
CA GLY A 111 -0.60 11.12 -14.19
C GLY A 111 -0.62 10.32 -15.51
N ASP A 112 0.13 10.75 -16.51
CA ASP A 112 0.20 10.08 -17.81
C ASP A 112 1.41 9.12 -17.88
N PHE A 113 1.12 7.82 -18.08
CA PHE A 113 2.15 6.79 -18.19
C PHE A 113 2.91 6.84 -19.52
N ARG A 114 2.35 7.45 -20.58
CA ARG A 114 2.99 7.60 -21.91
C ARG A 114 4.21 8.51 -21.87
N ARG A 115 4.32 9.38 -20.88
CA ARG A 115 5.51 10.23 -20.72
C ARG A 115 6.79 9.43 -20.42
N PHE A 116 6.68 8.14 -20.12
CA PHE A 116 7.79 7.24 -19.90
C PHE A 116 7.91 6.27 -21.07
N ALA A 117 8.93 6.44 -21.90
CA ALA A 117 9.18 5.57 -23.06
C ALA A 117 9.43 4.12 -22.63
N HIS A 118 10.07 3.93 -21.49
CA HIS A 118 10.39 2.61 -20.93
C HIS A 118 10.04 2.51 -19.44
N PRO A 119 9.71 1.31 -18.95
CA PRO A 119 9.43 1.11 -17.51
C PRO A 119 10.61 1.46 -16.60
N LYS A 120 11.84 1.45 -17.12
CA LYS A 120 13.04 1.87 -16.37
C LYS A 120 12.97 3.37 -16.04
N ASP A 121 12.45 4.19 -16.92
CA ASP A 121 12.32 5.64 -16.71
C ASP A 121 11.35 5.93 -15.57
N LEU A 122 10.24 5.18 -15.51
CA LEU A 122 9.32 5.23 -14.37
C LEU A 122 9.98 4.77 -13.06
N MET A 123 10.84 3.72 -13.09
CA MET A 123 11.59 3.30 -11.90
C MET A 123 12.56 4.38 -11.42
N ILE A 124 13.21 5.09 -12.34
CA ILE A 124 14.09 6.24 -12.06
C ILE A 124 13.29 7.38 -11.44
N TYR A 125 12.19 7.77 -12.09
CA TYR A 125 11.29 8.82 -11.63
C TYR A 125 10.77 8.58 -10.21
N LEU A 126 10.49 7.32 -9.86
CA LEU A 126 10.02 6.93 -8.54
C LEU A 126 11.17 6.74 -7.51
N GLY A 127 12.42 6.88 -7.92
CA GLY A 127 13.57 6.72 -7.05
C GLY A 127 13.73 5.31 -6.47
N LEU A 128 13.31 4.28 -7.21
CA LEU A 128 13.46 2.87 -6.84
C LEU A 128 14.71 2.21 -7.41
N ILE A 129 15.55 2.96 -8.11
CA ILE A 129 16.85 2.49 -8.59
C ILE A 129 17.90 2.58 -7.49
N PRO A 130 18.90 1.68 -7.46
CA PRO A 130 20.04 1.81 -6.56
C PRO A 130 20.77 3.12 -6.80
N SER A 131 21.25 3.75 -5.74
CA SER A 131 22.26 4.79 -5.87
C SER A 131 23.57 4.13 -6.28
N GLU A 132 24.28 4.74 -7.19
CA GLU A 132 25.56 4.27 -7.69
C GLU A 132 26.62 5.34 -7.47
N ASN A 133 27.68 4.96 -6.77
CA ASN A 133 28.88 5.75 -6.56
C ASN A 133 30.05 4.94 -7.11
N THR A 134 30.21 5.00 -8.42
CA THR A 134 31.27 4.27 -9.13
C THR A 134 32.41 5.22 -9.42
N SER A 135 33.61 4.90 -8.97
CA SER A 135 34.85 5.57 -9.34
C SER A 135 35.81 4.54 -9.99
N GLY A 136 36.03 4.70 -11.29
CA GLY A 136 36.88 3.79 -12.05
C GLY A 136 36.36 2.33 -12.04
N GLU A 137 37.18 1.37 -11.62
CA GLU A 137 36.80 -0.05 -11.58
C GLU A 137 35.94 -0.45 -10.37
N ASN A 138 35.81 0.42 -9.36
CA ASN A 138 35.07 0.12 -8.14
C ASN A 138 33.59 0.51 -8.28
N VAL A 139 32.72 -0.49 -8.50
CA VAL A 139 31.27 -0.35 -8.52
C VAL A 139 30.71 -0.43 -7.10
N ASN A 140 30.36 0.72 -6.52
CA ASN A 140 29.71 0.77 -5.20
C ASN A 140 28.23 1.12 -5.36
N ARG A 141 27.35 0.13 -5.13
CA ARG A 141 25.90 0.28 -5.16
C ARG A 141 25.32 0.39 -3.76
N GLY A 142 24.73 1.53 -3.47
CA GLY A 142 24.04 1.81 -2.22
C GLY A 142 22.57 1.35 -2.21
N GLY A 143 21.79 1.94 -1.29
CA GLY A 143 20.34 1.78 -1.25
C GLY A 143 19.64 2.45 -2.43
N ILE A 144 18.30 2.45 -2.45
CA ILE A 144 17.52 3.18 -3.47
C ILE A 144 17.74 4.69 -3.31
N THR A 145 17.69 5.42 -4.42
CA THR A 145 17.92 6.88 -4.45
C THR A 145 16.89 7.67 -3.64
N LYS A 146 15.66 7.16 -3.51
CA LYS A 146 14.52 7.80 -2.84
C LYS A 146 14.12 9.18 -3.41
N THR A 147 14.67 9.58 -4.55
CA THR A 147 14.19 10.72 -5.33
C THR A 147 12.76 10.48 -5.79
N GLY A 148 11.98 11.51 -6.04
CA GLY A 148 10.60 11.36 -6.52
C GLY A 148 9.58 11.06 -5.40
N ASN A 149 8.38 10.66 -5.81
CA ASN A 149 7.19 10.62 -4.95
C ASN A 149 7.22 9.50 -3.89
N HIS A 150 7.21 9.89 -2.61
CA HIS A 150 7.26 8.93 -1.50
C HIS A 150 5.93 8.18 -1.28
N PHE A 151 4.76 8.77 -1.63
CA PHE A 151 3.47 8.10 -1.49
C PHE A 151 3.38 6.90 -2.43
N VAL A 152 3.84 7.06 -3.67
CA VAL A 152 3.89 5.95 -4.65
C VAL A 152 4.89 4.89 -4.19
N ARG A 153 6.09 5.27 -3.72
CA ARG A 153 7.05 4.28 -3.19
C ARG A 153 6.48 3.50 -2.01
N LYS A 154 5.79 4.17 -1.07
CA LYS A 154 5.11 3.53 0.05
C LYS A 154 4.06 2.53 -0.45
N ALA A 155 3.17 2.95 -1.36
CA ALA A 155 2.13 2.08 -1.93
C ALA A 155 2.75 0.85 -2.63
N LEU A 156 3.81 1.04 -3.41
CA LEU A 156 4.52 -0.05 -4.11
C LEU A 156 5.20 -1.02 -3.15
N THR A 157 5.84 -0.52 -2.11
CA THR A 157 6.49 -1.36 -1.10
C THR A 157 5.46 -2.18 -0.33
N GLU A 158 4.34 -1.57 0.06
CA GLU A 158 3.25 -2.29 0.72
C GLU A 158 2.61 -3.34 -0.20
N ALA A 159 2.38 -3.00 -1.48
CA ALA A 159 1.87 -3.96 -2.47
C ALA A 159 2.83 -5.13 -2.68
N ALA A 160 4.13 -4.87 -2.68
CA ALA A 160 5.16 -5.88 -2.92
C ALA A 160 5.23 -6.96 -1.82
N TRP A 161 4.79 -6.68 -0.60
CA TRP A 161 4.67 -7.69 0.46
C TRP A 161 3.74 -8.86 0.09
N ALA A 162 2.77 -8.65 -0.81
CA ALA A 162 1.87 -9.71 -1.25
C ALA A 162 2.60 -10.84 -2.02
N TYR A 163 3.75 -10.53 -2.64
CA TYR A 163 4.53 -11.49 -3.44
C TYR A 163 5.42 -12.43 -2.61
N ARG A 164 5.42 -12.30 -1.29
CA ARG A 164 6.03 -13.29 -0.37
C ARG A 164 5.32 -14.65 -0.39
N MET A 165 4.05 -14.65 -0.73
CA MET A 165 3.22 -15.85 -0.82
C MET A 165 3.29 -16.47 -2.23
N PRO A 166 3.05 -17.76 -2.39
CA PRO A 166 3.03 -18.42 -3.69
C PRO A 166 2.09 -17.72 -4.69
N ALA A 167 2.43 -17.80 -5.99
CA ALA A 167 1.57 -17.26 -7.04
C ALA A 167 0.22 -18.00 -7.05
N ARG A 168 -0.86 -17.23 -6.96
CA ARG A 168 -2.24 -17.75 -7.10
C ARG A 168 -3.21 -16.59 -7.29
N VAL A 169 -4.28 -16.84 -8.03
CA VAL A 169 -5.41 -15.91 -8.13
C VAL A 169 -6.41 -16.26 -7.02
N SER A 170 -6.56 -15.37 -6.04
CA SER A 170 -7.58 -15.48 -4.99
C SER A 170 -8.94 -15.05 -5.53
N SER A 171 -10.04 -15.43 -4.86
CA SER A 171 -11.39 -14.98 -5.22
C SER A 171 -11.52 -13.46 -5.29
N LEU A 172 -10.87 -12.76 -4.34
CA LEU A 172 -10.84 -11.30 -4.35
C LEU A 172 -10.10 -10.72 -5.56
N LEU A 173 -8.97 -11.32 -5.96
CA LEU A 173 -8.22 -10.88 -7.13
C LEU A 173 -9.00 -11.19 -8.41
N HIS A 174 -9.65 -12.36 -8.47
CA HIS A 174 -10.52 -12.75 -9.59
C HIS A 174 -11.63 -11.70 -9.81
N LYS A 175 -12.36 -11.32 -8.75
CA LYS A 175 -13.38 -10.26 -8.82
C LYS A 175 -12.84 -8.93 -9.35
N ARG A 176 -11.61 -8.56 -8.99
CA ARG A 176 -10.98 -7.33 -9.51
C ARG A 176 -10.59 -7.42 -10.98
N GLN A 177 -10.41 -8.64 -11.50
CA GLN A 177 -10.06 -8.92 -12.88
C GLN A 177 -11.28 -9.08 -13.79
N GLU A 178 -12.48 -9.16 -13.23
CA GLU A 178 -13.73 -9.23 -13.99
C GLU A 178 -13.88 -7.99 -14.88
N GLY A 179 -14.23 -8.18 -16.15
CA GLY A 179 -14.37 -7.11 -17.14
C GLY A 179 -13.06 -6.46 -17.62
N SER A 180 -11.90 -6.86 -17.08
CA SER A 180 -10.61 -6.33 -17.52
C SER A 180 -10.10 -7.04 -18.80
N PRO A 181 -9.34 -6.34 -19.69
CA PRO A 181 -8.76 -6.94 -20.88
C PRO A 181 -7.93 -8.19 -20.56
N GLN A 182 -7.93 -9.16 -21.47
CA GLN A 182 -7.14 -10.39 -21.30
C GLN A 182 -5.65 -10.10 -21.14
N ALA A 183 -5.09 -9.16 -21.93
CA ALA A 183 -3.70 -8.77 -21.85
C ALA A 183 -3.31 -8.30 -20.44
N VAL A 184 -4.17 -7.50 -19.77
CA VAL A 184 -3.94 -7.03 -18.39
C VAL A 184 -3.93 -8.21 -17.40
N ARG A 185 -4.84 -9.18 -17.57
CA ARG A 185 -4.87 -10.39 -16.74
C ARG A 185 -3.64 -11.26 -16.91
N GLU A 186 -3.14 -11.38 -18.14
CA GLU A 186 -1.90 -12.10 -18.45
C GLU A 186 -0.67 -11.40 -17.84
N ILE A 187 -0.60 -10.06 -17.91
CA ILE A 187 0.44 -9.25 -17.27
C ILE A 187 0.40 -9.49 -15.75
N SER A 188 -0.78 -9.50 -15.15
CA SER A 188 -0.95 -9.77 -13.73
C SER A 188 -0.43 -11.17 -13.33
N TRP A 189 -0.72 -12.18 -14.14
CA TRP A 189 -0.22 -13.54 -13.88
C TRP A 189 1.30 -13.63 -14.05
N LYS A 190 1.85 -13.08 -15.13
CA LYS A 190 3.30 -12.99 -15.36
C LYS A 190 4.00 -12.29 -14.20
N ALA A 191 3.41 -11.18 -13.69
CA ALA A 191 3.91 -10.49 -12.50
C ALA A 191 3.96 -11.40 -11.28
N GLN A 192 2.90 -12.16 -11.00
CA GLN A 192 2.88 -13.07 -9.86
C GLN A 192 3.96 -14.14 -9.96
N VAL A 193 4.05 -14.84 -11.10
CA VAL A 193 5.04 -15.90 -11.30
C VAL A 193 6.46 -15.36 -11.09
N ARG A 194 6.78 -14.25 -11.76
CA ARG A 194 8.10 -13.65 -11.69
C ARG A 194 8.45 -13.11 -10.30
N LEU A 195 7.57 -12.30 -9.73
CA LEU A 195 7.87 -11.58 -8.47
C LEU A 195 7.87 -12.51 -7.25
N CYS A 196 6.99 -13.51 -7.20
CA CYS A 196 7.03 -14.54 -6.14
C CYS A 196 8.33 -15.37 -6.22
N SER A 197 8.74 -15.78 -7.44
CA SER A 197 10.01 -16.48 -7.64
C SER A 197 11.19 -15.59 -7.23
N ARG A 198 11.17 -14.32 -7.62
CA ARG A 198 12.20 -13.33 -7.26
C ARG A 198 12.33 -13.16 -5.75
N TYR A 199 11.19 -13.01 -5.06
CA TYR A 199 11.17 -12.91 -3.60
C TYR A 199 11.83 -14.14 -2.96
N LYS A 200 11.40 -15.36 -3.34
CA LYS A 200 11.96 -16.61 -2.82
C LYS A 200 13.47 -16.70 -3.05
N LYS A 201 13.94 -16.38 -4.27
CA LYS A 201 15.38 -16.42 -4.61
C LYS A 201 16.21 -15.46 -3.75
N PHE A 202 15.70 -14.27 -3.44
CA PHE A 202 16.43 -13.33 -2.60
C PHE A 202 16.47 -13.77 -1.14
N ILE A 203 15.38 -14.30 -0.60
CA ILE A 203 15.35 -14.86 0.76
C ILE A 203 16.30 -16.06 0.87
N ALA A 204 16.29 -16.97 -0.11
CA ALA A 204 17.20 -18.12 -0.14
C ALA A 204 18.69 -17.71 -0.19
N LYS A 205 19.00 -16.52 -0.75
CA LYS A 205 20.34 -15.91 -0.74
C LYS A 205 20.64 -15.11 0.54
N GLY A 206 19.86 -15.24 1.60
CA GLY A 206 20.07 -14.56 2.88
C GLY A 206 19.76 -13.06 2.87
N LYS A 207 19.12 -12.50 1.82
CA LYS A 207 18.78 -11.07 1.80
C LYS A 207 17.70 -10.73 2.82
N VAL A 208 17.87 -9.61 3.51
CA VAL A 208 16.90 -9.07 4.46
C VAL A 208 15.56 -8.84 3.77
N LYS A 209 14.45 -9.16 4.46
CA LYS A 209 13.09 -9.09 3.91
C LYS A 209 12.73 -7.70 3.34
N GLN A 210 13.11 -6.63 4.01
CA GLN A 210 12.84 -5.25 3.59
C GLN A 210 13.56 -4.89 2.27
N VAL A 211 14.83 -5.30 2.14
CA VAL A 211 15.60 -5.13 0.90
C VAL A 211 15.01 -5.95 -0.23
N THR A 212 14.58 -7.19 0.07
CA THR A 212 13.90 -8.06 -0.89
C THR A 212 12.60 -7.45 -1.40
N VAL A 213 11.75 -6.94 -0.50
CA VAL A 213 10.49 -6.29 -0.87
C VAL A 213 10.72 -5.04 -1.72
N THR A 214 11.72 -4.23 -1.39
CA THR A 214 12.08 -3.04 -2.20
C THR A 214 12.52 -3.44 -3.61
N ALA A 215 13.29 -4.51 -3.75
CA ALA A 215 13.68 -5.02 -5.06
C ALA A 215 12.50 -5.57 -5.86
N VAL A 216 11.55 -6.24 -5.19
CA VAL A 216 10.29 -6.70 -5.80
C VAL A 216 9.42 -5.50 -6.20
N ALA A 217 9.31 -4.46 -5.35
CA ALA A 217 8.58 -3.24 -5.64
C ALA A 217 9.12 -2.55 -6.90
N ARG A 218 10.43 -2.50 -7.07
CA ARG A 218 11.05 -1.97 -8.29
C ARG A 218 10.63 -2.75 -9.55
N GLU A 219 10.67 -4.09 -9.50
CA GLU A 219 10.24 -4.89 -10.65
C GLU A 219 8.72 -4.79 -10.89
N LEU A 220 7.92 -4.61 -9.82
CA LEU A 220 6.47 -4.40 -9.91
C LEU A 220 6.12 -3.14 -10.73
N VAL A 221 6.95 -2.08 -10.67
CA VAL A 221 6.76 -0.87 -11.50
C VAL A 221 6.70 -1.21 -12.98
N GLY A 222 7.52 -2.16 -13.45
CA GLY A 222 7.50 -2.58 -14.85
C GLY A 222 6.16 -3.20 -15.26
N PHE A 223 5.56 -4.01 -14.39
CA PHE A 223 4.24 -4.60 -14.64
C PHE A 223 3.11 -3.57 -14.51
N ILE A 224 3.25 -2.58 -13.63
CA ILE A 224 2.31 -1.46 -13.52
C ILE A 224 2.33 -0.63 -14.80
N TRP A 225 3.51 -0.28 -15.30
CA TRP A 225 3.66 0.44 -16.56
C TRP A 225 3.03 -0.35 -17.71
N ALA A 226 3.35 -1.62 -17.86
CA ALA A 226 2.79 -2.47 -18.90
C ALA A 226 1.25 -2.55 -18.82
N ALA A 227 0.69 -2.79 -17.63
CA ALA A 227 -0.76 -2.86 -17.44
C ALA A 227 -1.47 -1.51 -17.72
N ALA A 228 -0.82 -0.38 -17.37
CA ALA A 228 -1.34 0.94 -17.69
C ALA A 228 -1.35 1.21 -19.20
N MET A 229 -0.27 0.86 -19.91
CA MET A 229 -0.16 1.06 -21.36
C MET A 229 -1.20 0.27 -22.16
N GLU A 230 -1.66 -0.88 -21.68
CA GLU A 230 -2.71 -1.68 -22.34
C GLU A 230 -4.08 -0.99 -22.36
N VAL A 231 -4.32 -0.01 -21.52
CA VAL A 231 -5.66 0.62 -21.36
C VAL A 231 -5.64 2.14 -21.56
N VAL A 232 -4.47 2.73 -21.73
CA VAL A 232 -4.35 4.15 -22.10
C VAL A 232 -4.64 4.26 -23.59
N PRO A 233 -5.63 5.08 -24.04
CA PRO A 233 -5.90 5.28 -25.46
C PRO A 233 -4.64 5.75 -26.18
N GLU A 234 -4.46 5.27 -27.44
CA GLU A 234 -3.42 5.83 -28.31
C GLU A 234 -3.63 7.34 -28.44
N ALA A 235 -2.54 8.09 -28.46
CA ALA A 235 -2.62 9.51 -28.73
C ALA A 235 -3.01 9.69 -30.21
N ASN A 236 -4.20 10.25 -30.44
CA ASN A 236 -4.56 10.72 -31.77
C ASN A 236 -3.64 11.85 -32.20
#